data_2dbf47514279e283529c540129ba51cd
#
_entry.id   2dbf47514279e283529c540129ba51cd
#
_cell.length_a   1.000
_cell.length_b   1.000
_cell.length_c   1.000
_cell.angle_alpha   90.00
_cell.angle_beta   90.00
_cell.angle_gamma   90.00
#
_symmetry.space_group_name_H-M   'P 1'
#
loop_
_entity.id
_entity.type
_entity.pdbx_description
1 polymer ?
#
loop_
_entity_poly.entity_id
_entity_poly.type
_entity_poly.pdbx_seq_one_letter_code
_entity_poly.pdbx_strand_id
1 'polypeptide(L)'
;MGKENRKQNKKENEMYDLITSVVLYDSNYSDIEKYITQYFEKNVNQKLVFVDNSEEDKIRGYINDIVGINKYDIDYIFSGDNLGYGKGNNLAINKYVGQGKYFLISNLDIEFSIESIKQLIEQADMIGEFGVLMPKISYRNGENQYACRLLPTPMNLFGRRFLKFMKNYVEKIDYFYEYKFSSYKNDMIVPYLSGCFMFTKYDNLIKENGFDKRYFMYMEDVDLSRRMFKYTNRYIANIEVFHDFKKESHKSKKMTLAHMKSAVQYFNKWGWIFDKERKKINKEMVQKYGG
;
A
#
# COMPACT_ATOMS: atom_id res chain seq x y z
N MET A 1 20.43 39.27 4.61
CA MET A 1 19.70 38.50 5.63
C MET A 1 18.15 38.46 5.48
N GLY A 2 17.51 39.34 4.70
CA GLY A 2 16.02 39.41 4.65
C GLY A 2 15.33 38.62 3.52
N LYS A 3 16.05 38.14 2.50
CA LYS A 3 15.44 37.46 1.34
C LYS A 3 15.46 35.91 1.43
N GLU A 4 16.41 35.33 2.16
CA GLU A 4 16.49 33.89 2.36
C GLU A 4 15.45 33.38 3.38
N ASN A 5 15.22 34.13 4.45
CA ASN A 5 14.16 33.81 5.43
C ASN A 5 12.74 33.93 4.85
N ARG A 6 12.52 34.78 3.79
CA ARG A 6 11.21 34.84 3.11
C ARG A 6 10.96 33.66 2.16
N LYS A 7 12.01 33.03 1.62
CA LYS A 7 11.85 31.84 0.76
C LYS A 7 11.64 30.57 1.58
N GLN A 8 12.25 30.43 2.77
CA GLN A 8 11.98 29.33 3.67
C GLN A 8 10.56 29.38 4.24
N ASN A 9 10.08 30.54 4.71
CA ASN A 9 8.71 30.73 5.21
C ASN A 9 7.61 30.56 4.14
N LYS A 10 7.95 30.65 2.82
CA LYS A 10 6.96 30.46 1.76
C LYS A 10 6.72 28.98 1.41
N LYS A 11 7.68 28.09 1.70
CA LYS A 11 7.53 26.62 1.52
C LYS A 11 6.70 25.94 2.63
N GLU A 12 6.59 26.56 3.80
CA GLU A 12 5.86 26.00 4.95
C GLU A 12 4.32 26.04 4.81
N ASN A 13 3.77 26.69 3.77
CA ASN A 13 2.32 26.87 3.57
C ASN A 13 1.76 26.26 2.26
N GLU A 14 2.56 25.62 1.42
CA GLU A 14 2.07 24.93 0.23
C GLU A 14 1.79 23.46 0.54
N MET A 15 0.53 23.04 0.40
CA MET A 15 0.10 21.66 0.56
C MET A 15 0.80 20.78 -0.48
N TYR A 16 1.35 19.63 -0.07
CA TYR A 16 1.93 18.65 -0.98
C TYR A 16 0.86 18.07 -1.90
N ASP A 17 1.18 17.87 -3.18
CA ASP A 17 0.34 17.09 -4.07
C ASP A 17 0.34 15.63 -3.63
N LEU A 18 1.50 15.11 -3.22
CA LEU A 18 1.67 13.74 -2.80
C LEU A 18 2.64 13.61 -1.62
N ILE A 19 2.22 12.90 -0.59
CA ILE A 19 3.09 12.42 0.49
C ILE A 19 3.18 10.91 0.36
N THR A 20 4.39 10.35 0.35
CA THR A 20 4.61 8.90 0.28
C THR A 20 5.28 8.40 1.53
N SER A 21 4.74 7.31 2.10
CA SER A 21 5.34 6.55 3.20
C SER A 21 5.90 5.24 2.71
N VAL A 22 7.15 4.96 3.08
CA VAL A 22 7.84 3.70 2.84
C VAL A 22 8.40 3.19 4.16
N VAL A 23 7.94 2.01 4.58
CA VAL A 23 8.45 1.37 5.80
C VAL A 23 9.69 0.55 5.47
N LEU A 24 10.77 0.82 6.18
CA LEU A 24 12.05 0.13 6.11
C LEU A 24 12.19 -0.87 7.27
N TYR A 25 12.89 -1.97 7.04
CA TYR A 25 13.32 -2.90 8.08
C TYR A 25 14.58 -3.64 7.60
N ASP A 26 15.70 -3.41 8.23
CA ASP A 26 17.03 -3.93 7.82
C ASP A 26 17.31 -3.77 6.31
N SER A 27 16.91 -2.60 5.77
CA SER A 27 16.94 -2.33 4.33
C SER A 27 18.37 -1.96 3.86
N ASN A 28 18.69 -2.34 2.62
CA ASN A 28 19.97 -2.01 1.99
C ASN A 28 19.97 -0.57 1.43
N TYR A 29 21.13 0.08 1.47
CA TYR A 29 21.31 1.42 0.88
C TYR A 29 20.97 1.48 -0.60
N SER A 30 21.36 0.45 -1.38
CA SER A 30 21.07 0.38 -2.82
C SER A 30 19.57 0.36 -3.15
N ASP A 31 18.76 -0.32 -2.34
CA ASP A 31 17.31 -0.37 -2.55
C ASP A 31 16.66 0.99 -2.24
N ILE A 32 17.17 1.69 -1.20
CA ILE A 32 16.73 3.04 -0.82
C ILE A 32 17.10 4.05 -1.91
N GLU A 33 18.35 4.04 -2.40
CA GLU A 33 18.83 4.92 -3.46
C GLU A 33 18.04 4.73 -4.74
N LYS A 34 17.77 3.48 -5.12
CA LYS A 34 16.95 3.15 -6.26
C LYS A 34 15.54 3.71 -6.13
N TYR A 35 14.92 3.59 -4.95
CA TYR A 35 13.59 4.15 -4.70
C TYR A 35 13.59 5.68 -4.79
N ILE A 36 14.59 6.36 -4.22
CA ILE A 36 14.72 7.82 -4.25
C ILE A 36 14.86 8.33 -5.69
N THR A 37 15.72 7.68 -6.49
CA THR A 37 16.01 8.13 -7.88
C THR A 37 14.82 8.04 -8.80
N GLN A 38 13.88 7.14 -8.59
CA GLN A 38 12.67 7.01 -9.39
C GLN A 38 11.51 7.89 -8.91
N TYR A 39 11.58 8.41 -7.67
CA TYR A 39 10.43 9.00 -6.98
C TYR A 39 10.17 10.45 -7.35
N PHE A 40 11.20 11.30 -7.44
CA PHE A 40 10.99 12.76 -7.56
C PHE A 40 10.73 13.22 -8.99
N GLU A 41 9.56 13.86 -9.19
CA GLU A 41 9.15 14.53 -10.42
C GLU A 41 9.25 16.05 -10.26
N LYS A 42 9.80 16.76 -11.27
CA LYS A 42 10.05 18.21 -11.20
C LYS A 42 8.80 19.07 -11.05
N ASN A 43 7.66 18.60 -11.54
CA ASN A 43 6.41 19.36 -11.60
C ASN A 43 5.38 18.92 -10.56
N VAL A 44 5.74 18.07 -9.62
CA VAL A 44 4.87 17.59 -8.55
C VAL A 44 5.49 18.00 -7.21
N ASN A 45 4.70 18.64 -6.35
CA ASN A 45 5.14 18.94 -4.99
C ASN A 45 5.03 17.71 -4.10
N GLN A 46 6.14 16.99 -3.96
CA GLN A 46 6.21 15.67 -3.35
C GLN A 46 7.04 15.64 -2.09
N LYS A 47 6.56 14.85 -1.11
CA LYS A 47 7.32 14.49 0.10
C LYS A 47 7.45 12.98 0.22
N LEU A 48 8.67 12.51 0.44
CA LEU A 48 8.97 11.11 0.73
C LEU A 48 9.29 10.96 2.22
N VAL A 49 8.66 10.00 2.88
CA VAL A 49 8.86 9.69 4.30
C VAL A 49 9.31 8.25 4.44
N PHE A 50 10.55 8.03 4.83
CA PHE A 50 11.03 6.73 5.25
C PHE A 50 10.76 6.54 6.73
N VAL A 51 10.08 5.43 7.06
CA VAL A 51 9.85 5.02 8.45
C VAL A 51 10.65 3.76 8.71
N ASP A 52 11.72 3.89 9.46
CA ASP A 52 12.64 2.79 9.74
C ASP A 52 12.24 2.07 11.03
N ASN A 53 11.78 0.84 10.87
CA ASN A 53 11.40 -0.09 11.93
C ASN A 53 12.55 -1.01 12.37
N SER A 54 13.79 -0.73 11.95
CA SER A 54 14.96 -1.48 12.37
C SER A 54 15.28 -1.25 13.85
N GLU A 55 16.00 -2.19 14.47
CA GLU A 55 16.43 -2.07 15.87
C GLU A 55 17.56 -1.06 16.04
N GLU A 56 18.36 -0.83 14.99
CA GLU A 56 19.49 0.10 14.98
C GLU A 56 19.34 1.17 13.90
N ASP A 57 19.66 2.41 14.22
CA ASP A 57 19.57 3.58 13.32
C ASP A 57 20.82 3.67 12.41
N LYS A 58 20.92 2.75 11.45
CA LYS A 58 22.07 2.68 10.52
C LYS A 58 21.92 3.59 9.30
N ILE A 59 20.70 3.97 8.95
CA ILE A 59 20.36 4.60 7.65
C ILE A 59 20.32 6.13 7.73
N ARG A 60 20.17 6.72 8.91
CA ARG A 60 20.02 8.18 9.10
C ARG A 60 21.13 9.01 8.45
N GLY A 61 22.38 8.62 8.66
CA GLY A 61 23.53 9.34 8.07
C GLY A 61 23.43 9.36 6.54
N TYR A 62 23.18 8.22 5.94
CA TYR A 62 23.04 8.05 4.50
C TYR A 62 21.87 8.89 3.92
N ILE A 63 20.71 8.91 4.58
CA ILE A 63 19.58 9.75 4.15
C ILE A 63 19.94 11.24 4.22
N ASN A 64 20.59 11.68 5.32
CA ASN A 64 21.00 13.07 5.48
C ASN A 64 21.98 13.51 4.39
N ASP A 65 22.91 12.65 3.99
CA ASP A 65 23.87 12.94 2.91
C ASP A 65 23.14 13.11 1.56
N ILE A 66 22.21 12.21 1.23
CA ILE A 66 21.40 12.30 0.00
C ILE A 66 20.56 13.58 -0.03
N VAL A 67 19.89 13.91 1.06
CA VAL A 67 19.07 15.14 1.18
C VAL A 67 19.93 16.37 1.01
N GLY A 68 21.12 16.41 1.65
CA GLY A 68 22.05 17.52 1.54
C GLY A 68 22.55 17.77 0.12
N ILE A 69 22.85 16.71 -0.63
CA ILE A 69 23.37 16.81 -2.01
C ILE A 69 22.27 17.17 -3.01
N ASN A 70 21.13 16.48 -2.97
CA ASN A 70 20.12 16.53 -4.05
C ASN A 70 18.96 17.49 -3.77
N LYS A 71 18.86 18.04 -2.57
CA LYS A 71 17.74 18.91 -2.12
C LYS A 71 16.36 18.26 -2.25
N TYR A 72 16.28 16.94 -2.18
CA TYR A 72 15.03 16.20 -2.16
C TYR A 72 14.26 16.46 -0.86
N ASP A 73 12.94 16.55 -0.93
CA ASP A 73 12.09 16.71 0.25
C ASP A 73 11.81 15.32 0.87
N ILE A 74 12.81 14.82 1.58
CA ILE A 74 12.77 13.52 2.26
C ILE A 74 12.76 13.74 3.76
N ASP A 75 11.92 13.00 4.46
CA ASP A 75 11.93 12.88 5.92
C ASP A 75 12.26 11.44 6.34
N TYR A 76 12.91 11.30 7.48
CA TYR A 76 13.29 10.01 8.04
C TYR A 76 12.83 9.91 9.49
N ILE A 77 12.03 8.89 9.77
CA ILE A 77 11.49 8.60 11.09
C ILE A 77 12.06 7.26 11.55
N PHE A 78 12.93 7.29 12.56
CA PHE A 78 13.39 6.08 13.21
C PHE A 78 12.46 5.71 14.36
N SER A 79 11.89 4.50 14.33
CA SER A 79 10.93 4.05 15.34
C SER A 79 11.59 3.45 16.58
N GLY A 80 12.84 2.96 16.45
CA GLY A 80 13.60 2.30 17.51
C GLY A 80 13.09 0.89 17.86
N ASP A 81 12.08 0.39 17.15
CA ASP A 81 11.49 -0.95 17.36
C ASP A 81 10.77 -1.40 16.09
N ASN A 82 10.60 -2.72 15.91
CA ASN A 82 9.79 -3.26 14.83
C ASN A 82 8.29 -3.15 15.14
N LEU A 83 7.70 -2.03 14.76
CA LEU A 83 6.28 -1.76 14.95
C LEU A 83 5.37 -2.59 14.04
N GLY A 84 5.92 -3.20 12.98
CA GLY A 84 5.19 -3.81 11.87
C GLY A 84 4.73 -2.79 10.83
N TYR A 85 4.17 -3.28 9.70
CA TYR A 85 3.90 -2.47 8.50
C TYR A 85 2.89 -1.35 8.74
N GLY A 86 1.72 -1.69 9.26
CA GLY A 86 0.64 -0.71 9.42
C GLY A 86 0.95 0.38 10.46
N LYS A 87 1.56 0.01 11.60
CA LYS A 87 1.92 1.00 12.62
C LYS A 87 3.08 1.89 12.17
N GLY A 88 4.06 1.34 11.43
CA GLY A 88 5.13 2.13 10.83
C GLY A 88 4.54 3.21 9.91
N ASN A 89 3.71 2.83 8.92
CA ASN A 89 3.04 3.79 8.04
C ASN A 89 2.20 4.82 8.82
N ASN A 90 1.57 4.44 9.92
CA ASN A 90 0.80 5.37 10.75
C ASN A 90 1.65 6.49 11.36
N LEU A 91 2.95 6.30 11.58
CA LEU A 91 3.82 7.39 12.02
C LEU A 91 3.88 8.51 10.98
N ALA A 92 4.09 8.16 9.70
CA ALA A 92 4.07 9.11 8.60
C ALA A 92 2.66 9.70 8.40
N ILE A 93 1.60 8.87 8.39
CA ILE A 93 0.21 9.32 8.24
C ILE A 93 -0.15 10.36 9.30
N ASN A 94 0.22 10.15 10.56
CA ASN A 94 -0.15 11.08 11.64
C ASN A 94 0.72 12.34 11.67
N LYS A 95 1.96 12.29 11.18
CA LYS A 95 2.90 13.41 11.20
C LYS A 95 2.48 14.53 10.24
N TYR A 96 1.88 14.20 9.10
CA TYR A 96 1.61 15.14 8.01
C TYR A 96 0.12 15.43 7.80
N VAL A 97 -0.73 15.24 8.81
CA VAL A 97 -2.17 15.54 8.73
C VAL A 97 -2.42 16.96 8.23
N GLY A 98 -3.23 17.11 7.18
CA GLY A 98 -3.58 18.39 6.59
C GLY A 98 -2.49 19.03 5.71
N GLN A 99 -1.39 18.33 5.42
CA GLN A 99 -0.28 18.85 4.64
C GLN A 99 -0.19 18.30 3.21
N GLY A 100 -1.04 17.33 2.83
CA GLY A 100 -1.03 16.71 1.51
C GLY A 100 -2.41 16.45 0.95
N LYS A 101 -2.54 16.51 -0.38
CA LYS A 101 -3.76 16.17 -1.12
C LYS A 101 -3.95 14.67 -1.21
N TYR A 102 -2.89 13.97 -1.61
CA TYR A 102 -2.85 12.51 -1.76
C TYR A 102 -1.78 11.91 -0.84
N PHE A 103 -2.01 10.65 -0.47
CA PHE A 103 -1.08 9.85 0.31
C PHE A 103 -0.84 8.51 -0.37
N LEU A 104 0.41 8.16 -0.59
CA LEU A 104 0.84 6.88 -1.13
C LEU A 104 1.51 6.05 -0.03
N ILE A 105 1.03 4.84 0.17
CA ILE A 105 1.69 3.81 0.95
C ILE A 105 2.35 2.88 -0.05
N SER A 106 3.67 2.73 0.02
CA SER A 106 4.44 1.94 -0.94
C SER A 106 5.46 1.05 -0.24
N ASN A 107 5.69 -0.13 -0.80
CA ASN A 107 6.85 -0.93 -0.44
C ASN A 107 8.12 -0.38 -1.09
N LEU A 108 9.27 -0.65 -0.47
CA LEU A 108 10.58 -0.23 -0.98
C LEU A 108 10.96 -0.92 -2.31
N ASP A 109 10.45 -2.13 -2.55
CA ASP A 109 10.70 -2.95 -3.74
C ASP A 109 9.69 -2.72 -4.88
N ILE A 110 8.93 -1.63 -4.81
CA ILE A 110 8.11 -1.14 -5.93
C ILE A 110 8.96 -0.28 -6.86
N GLU A 111 8.88 -0.57 -8.15
CA GLU A 111 9.48 0.22 -9.22
C GLU A 111 8.39 0.84 -10.08
N PHE A 112 8.49 2.13 -10.32
CA PHE A 112 7.57 2.89 -11.14
C PHE A 112 8.31 3.92 -11.99
N SER A 113 7.70 4.34 -13.08
CA SER A 113 8.19 5.52 -13.81
C SER A 113 7.67 6.79 -13.13
N ILE A 114 8.42 7.85 -13.27
CA ILE A 114 8.01 9.20 -12.88
C ILE A 114 6.63 9.55 -13.48
N GLU A 115 6.41 9.18 -14.74
CA GLU A 115 5.14 9.38 -15.45
C GLU A 115 3.98 8.63 -14.80
N SER A 116 4.19 7.44 -14.23
CA SER A 116 3.15 6.67 -13.55
C SER A 116 2.55 7.41 -12.35
N ILE A 117 3.37 8.12 -11.57
CA ILE A 117 2.89 8.92 -10.42
C ILE A 117 2.05 10.11 -10.90
N LYS A 118 2.51 10.81 -11.94
CA LYS A 118 1.78 11.93 -12.52
C LYS A 118 0.42 11.47 -13.07
N GLN A 119 0.41 10.40 -13.84
CA GLN A 119 -0.84 9.81 -14.35
C GLN A 119 -1.79 9.39 -13.23
N LEU A 120 -1.29 8.86 -12.10
CA LEU A 120 -2.12 8.53 -10.95
C LEU A 120 -2.75 9.78 -10.32
N ILE A 121 -2.02 10.88 -10.19
CA ILE A 121 -2.54 12.15 -9.68
C ILE A 121 -3.61 12.69 -10.64
N GLU A 122 -3.36 12.70 -11.94
CA GLU A 122 -4.32 13.14 -12.96
C GLU A 122 -5.59 12.28 -12.96
N GLN A 123 -5.46 10.95 -12.86
CA GLN A 123 -6.60 10.03 -12.73
C GLN A 123 -7.38 10.29 -11.43
N ALA A 124 -6.69 10.51 -10.33
CA ALA A 124 -7.31 10.82 -9.05
C ALA A 124 -8.10 12.14 -9.09
N ASP A 125 -7.58 13.15 -9.78
CA ASP A 125 -8.25 14.44 -9.98
C ASP A 125 -9.51 14.28 -10.84
N MET A 126 -9.46 13.48 -11.91
CA MET A 126 -10.62 13.18 -12.75
C MET A 126 -11.70 12.36 -12.03
N ILE A 127 -11.30 11.37 -11.22
CA ILE A 127 -12.24 10.53 -10.47
C ILE A 127 -12.91 11.31 -9.33
N GLY A 128 -12.19 12.24 -8.72
CA GLY A 128 -12.65 13.06 -7.59
C GLY A 128 -12.73 12.30 -6.28
N GLU A 129 -13.76 11.47 -6.05
CA GLU A 129 -13.93 10.71 -4.81
C GLU A 129 -13.58 9.23 -5.00
N PHE A 130 -12.67 8.72 -4.15
CA PHE A 130 -12.25 7.31 -4.15
C PHE A 130 -11.67 6.91 -2.80
N GLY A 131 -11.59 5.60 -2.57
CA GLY A 131 -10.92 5.02 -1.40
C GLY A 131 -9.42 4.82 -1.67
N VAL A 132 -9.09 3.73 -2.34
CA VAL A 132 -7.73 3.39 -2.76
C VAL A 132 -7.70 3.28 -4.28
N LEU A 133 -6.72 3.90 -4.92
CA LEU A 133 -6.33 3.61 -6.31
C LEU A 133 -5.10 2.71 -6.31
N MET A 134 -5.10 1.72 -7.16
CA MET A 134 -3.96 0.83 -7.37
C MET A 134 -3.73 0.66 -8.87
N PRO A 135 -2.54 0.95 -9.39
CA PRO A 135 -2.17 0.64 -10.76
C PRO A 135 -2.04 -0.88 -10.96
N LYS A 136 -1.84 -1.31 -12.20
CA LYS A 136 -1.45 -2.67 -12.49
C LYS A 136 -0.10 -2.98 -11.85
N ILE A 137 -0.05 -4.02 -11.02
CA ILE A 137 1.17 -4.51 -10.39
C ILE A 137 1.67 -5.71 -11.19
N SER A 138 2.86 -5.63 -11.74
CA SER A 138 3.47 -6.70 -12.54
C SER A 138 4.82 -7.15 -11.97
N TYR A 139 5.19 -8.37 -12.26
CA TYR A 139 6.58 -8.81 -12.15
C TYR A 139 7.42 -8.21 -13.28
N ARG A 140 8.75 -8.15 -13.11
CA ARG A 140 9.66 -7.68 -14.18
C ARG A 140 9.58 -8.47 -15.49
N ASN A 141 9.10 -9.72 -15.44
CA ASN A 141 8.83 -10.54 -16.62
C ASN A 141 7.51 -10.20 -17.33
N GLY A 142 6.77 -9.20 -16.85
CA GLY A 142 5.48 -8.76 -17.40
C GLY A 142 4.26 -9.55 -16.91
N GLU A 143 4.44 -10.58 -16.07
CA GLU A 143 3.32 -11.31 -15.49
C GLU A 143 2.60 -10.47 -14.43
N ASN A 144 1.25 -10.54 -14.43
CA ASN A 144 0.43 -9.85 -13.43
C ASN A 144 0.57 -10.50 -12.04
N GLN A 145 0.75 -9.71 -11.01
CA GLN A 145 0.84 -10.18 -9.62
C GLN A 145 -0.50 -10.46 -8.94
N TYR A 146 -1.62 -10.21 -9.59
CA TYR A 146 -2.95 -10.40 -9.02
C TYR A 146 -3.11 -9.75 -7.64
N ALA A 147 -2.76 -8.45 -7.55
CA ALA A 147 -2.79 -7.67 -6.31
C ALA A 147 -4.21 -7.26 -5.88
N CYS A 148 -5.22 -7.49 -6.74
CA CYS A 148 -6.63 -7.28 -6.47
C CYS A 148 -7.28 -8.55 -5.93
N ARG A 149 -8.13 -8.43 -4.89
CA ARG A 149 -8.76 -9.60 -4.29
C ARG A 149 -10.19 -9.31 -3.81
N LEU A 150 -10.98 -10.37 -3.69
CA LEU A 150 -12.22 -10.34 -2.91
C LEU A 150 -11.90 -10.23 -1.42
N LEU A 151 -12.88 -9.81 -0.61
CA LEU A 151 -12.73 -9.86 0.85
C LEU A 151 -12.58 -11.32 1.29
N PRO A 152 -11.55 -11.65 2.09
CA PRO A 152 -11.22 -13.03 2.41
C PRO A 152 -12.26 -13.72 3.27
N THR A 153 -12.47 -15.01 3.01
CA THR A 153 -13.16 -15.93 3.88
C THR A 153 -12.16 -16.75 4.69
N PRO A 154 -12.56 -17.39 5.79
CA PRO A 154 -11.68 -18.33 6.49
C PRO A 154 -11.12 -19.41 5.58
N MET A 155 -11.89 -19.83 4.56
CA MET A 155 -11.47 -20.83 3.58
C MET A 155 -10.31 -20.30 2.71
N ASN A 156 -10.32 -19.04 2.31
CA ASN A 156 -9.24 -18.44 1.53
C ASN A 156 -7.90 -18.40 2.29
N LEU A 157 -7.92 -18.17 3.61
CA LEU A 157 -6.71 -17.99 4.41
C LEU A 157 -6.22 -19.29 5.04
N PHE A 158 -7.13 -20.10 5.58
CA PHE A 158 -6.79 -21.34 6.29
C PHE A 158 -6.96 -22.56 5.41
N GLY A 159 -8.01 -22.63 4.56
CA GLY A 159 -8.35 -23.81 3.76
C GLY A 159 -7.24 -24.22 2.80
N ARG A 160 -6.56 -23.26 2.15
CA ARG A 160 -5.40 -23.50 1.27
C ARG A 160 -4.31 -24.38 1.94
N ARG A 161 -4.13 -24.24 3.25
CA ARG A 161 -3.08 -24.93 3.99
C ARG A 161 -3.48 -26.38 4.31
N PHE A 162 -4.77 -26.61 4.57
CA PHE A 162 -5.30 -27.92 4.98
C PHE A 162 -5.82 -28.75 3.80
N LEU A 163 -6.21 -28.10 2.69
CA LEU A 163 -6.82 -28.76 1.53
C LEU A 163 -5.85 -28.92 0.35
N LYS A 164 -4.54 -28.97 0.59
CA LYS A 164 -3.53 -29.13 -0.48
C LYS A 164 -3.75 -30.38 -1.35
N PHE A 165 -4.39 -31.42 -0.81
CA PHE A 165 -4.74 -32.63 -1.54
C PHE A 165 -5.92 -32.43 -2.52
N MET A 166 -6.69 -31.34 -2.38
CA MET A 166 -7.81 -30.99 -3.27
C MET A 166 -7.39 -29.88 -4.25
N LYS A 167 -6.35 -30.11 -5.05
CA LYS A 167 -5.71 -29.09 -5.90
C LYS A 167 -6.71 -28.30 -6.75
N ASN A 168 -7.57 -28.98 -7.50
CA ASN A 168 -8.57 -28.35 -8.38
C ASN A 168 -9.55 -27.45 -7.61
N TYR A 169 -9.91 -27.81 -6.39
CA TYR A 169 -10.79 -27.01 -5.54
C TYR A 169 -10.09 -25.75 -5.03
N VAL A 170 -8.83 -25.88 -4.62
CA VAL A 170 -8.00 -24.75 -4.19
C VAL A 170 -7.76 -23.78 -5.35
N GLU A 171 -7.44 -24.26 -6.54
CA GLU A 171 -7.26 -23.44 -7.75
C GLU A 171 -8.54 -22.65 -8.10
N LYS A 172 -9.72 -23.26 -7.96
CA LYS A 172 -11.00 -22.57 -8.16
C LYS A 172 -11.23 -21.47 -7.12
N ILE A 173 -10.94 -21.74 -5.85
CA ILE A 173 -11.02 -20.71 -4.78
C ILE A 173 -10.07 -19.55 -5.08
N ASP A 174 -8.84 -19.85 -5.47
CA ASP A 174 -7.83 -18.85 -5.79
C ASP A 174 -8.19 -18.03 -7.02
N TYR A 175 -8.76 -18.65 -8.05
CA TYR A 175 -9.25 -17.96 -9.24
C TYR A 175 -10.24 -16.85 -8.90
N PHE A 176 -11.23 -17.12 -8.03
CA PHE A 176 -12.17 -16.11 -7.59
C PHE A 176 -11.52 -15.13 -6.61
N TYR A 177 -10.79 -15.62 -5.62
CA TYR A 177 -10.20 -14.78 -4.59
C TYR A 177 -9.20 -13.77 -5.16
N GLU A 178 -8.38 -14.15 -6.11
CA GLU A 178 -7.37 -13.32 -6.77
C GLU A 178 -7.93 -12.52 -7.96
N TYR A 179 -9.25 -12.39 -8.05
CA TYR A 179 -9.93 -11.60 -9.09
C TYR A 179 -9.60 -12.00 -10.53
N LYS A 180 -9.11 -13.22 -10.78
CA LYS A 180 -8.69 -13.70 -12.10
C LYS A 180 -9.83 -13.74 -13.12
N PHE A 181 -11.08 -13.81 -12.66
CA PHE A 181 -12.27 -13.74 -13.49
C PHE A 181 -12.46 -12.39 -14.21
N SER A 182 -11.85 -11.32 -13.73
CA SER A 182 -11.98 -9.96 -14.31
C SER A 182 -11.05 -9.69 -15.50
N SER A 183 -10.16 -10.63 -15.85
CA SER A 183 -9.11 -10.49 -16.88
C SER A 183 -8.07 -9.39 -16.66
N TYR A 184 -8.26 -8.45 -15.74
CA TYR A 184 -7.37 -7.30 -15.44
C TYR A 184 -7.08 -6.35 -16.63
N LYS A 185 -7.90 -6.38 -17.68
CA LYS A 185 -7.69 -5.57 -18.90
C LYS A 185 -8.27 -4.15 -18.78
N ASN A 186 -9.24 -3.96 -17.91
CA ASN A 186 -9.95 -2.69 -17.75
C ASN A 186 -9.96 -2.25 -16.28
N ASP A 187 -10.23 -0.97 -16.07
CA ASP A 187 -10.44 -0.43 -14.74
C ASP A 187 -11.59 -1.13 -14.04
N MET A 188 -11.43 -1.39 -12.75
CA MET A 188 -12.45 -2.12 -11.99
C MET A 188 -12.52 -1.68 -10.54
N ILE A 189 -13.71 -1.85 -9.94
CA ILE A 189 -13.93 -1.69 -8.50
C ILE A 189 -13.45 -2.96 -7.79
N VAL A 190 -12.66 -2.80 -6.74
CA VAL A 190 -12.02 -3.91 -6.03
C VAL A 190 -12.15 -3.72 -4.52
N PRO A 191 -12.72 -4.68 -3.78
CA PRO A 191 -12.92 -4.50 -2.34
C PRO A 191 -11.64 -4.62 -1.52
N TYR A 192 -10.63 -5.36 -1.99
CA TYR A 192 -9.33 -5.48 -1.34
C TYR A 192 -8.19 -5.30 -2.34
N LEU A 193 -7.36 -4.31 -2.10
CA LEU A 193 -6.14 -3.98 -2.82
C LEU A 193 -4.93 -4.22 -1.92
N SER A 194 -3.87 -4.85 -2.45
CA SER A 194 -2.67 -5.20 -1.69
C SER A 194 -1.96 -3.98 -1.11
N GLY A 195 -1.43 -4.12 0.10
CA GLY A 195 -0.67 -3.07 0.80
C GLY A 195 0.64 -2.65 0.14
N CYS A 196 1.11 -3.36 -0.91
CA CYS A 196 2.37 -3.02 -1.56
C CYS A 196 2.35 -1.65 -2.27
N PHE A 197 1.16 -1.19 -2.70
CA PHE A 197 0.97 0.11 -3.33
C PHE A 197 -0.49 0.58 -3.14
N MET A 198 -0.71 1.56 -2.26
CA MET A 198 -2.04 2.09 -1.96
C MET A 198 -2.03 3.62 -2.09
N PHE A 199 -2.55 4.12 -3.20
CA PHE A 199 -2.70 5.57 -3.42
C PHE A 199 -4.08 6.02 -2.96
N THR A 200 -4.16 7.01 -2.07
CA THR A 200 -5.43 7.42 -1.43
C THR A 200 -5.59 8.95 -1.39
N LYS A 201 -6.84 9.40 -1.27
CA LYS A 201 -7.08 10.77 -0.77
C LYS A 201 -6.66 10.83 0.69
N TYR A 202 -5.79 11.80 1.03
CA TYR A 202 -5.25 11.86 2.38
C TYR A 202 -6.34 12.08 3.44
N ASP A 203 -7.32 12.94 3.16
CA ASP A 203 -8.45 13.19 4.06
C ASP A 203 -9.26 11.91 4.36
N ASN A 204 -9.47 11.04 3.35
CA ASN A 204 -10.18 9.79 3.55
C ASN A 204 -9.37 8.82 4.42
N LEU A 205 -8.05 8.75 4.20
CA LEU A 205 -7.16 7.94 5.02
C LEU A 205 -7.18 8.40 6.50
N ILE A 206 -7.20 9.72 6.74
CA ILE A 206 -7.30 10.29 8.10
C ILE A 206 -8.66 10.00 8.73
N LYS A 207 -9.78 10.17 7.99
CA LYS A 207 -11.13 9.83 8.49
C LYS A 207 -11.24 8.36 8.89
N GLU A 208 -10.49 7.48 8.24
CA GLU A 208 -10.40 6.05 8.58
C GLU A 208 -9.36 5.73 9.65
N ASN A 209 -8.68 6.73 10.23
CA ASN A 209 -7.64 6.58 11.25
C ASN A 209 -6.44 5.72 10.78
N GLY A 210 -6.12 5.74 9.48
CA GLY A 210 -5.04 4.95 8.91
C GLY A 210 -5.20 3.45 9.12
N PHE A 211 -4.10 2.76 9.37
CA PHE A 211 -4.09 1.32 9.66
C PHE A 211 -4.53 1.00 11.09
N ASP A 212 -5.29 -0.08 11.26
CA ASP A 212 -5.69 -0.58 12.57
C ASP A 212 -4.48 -1.17 13.32
N LYS A 213 -4.18 -0.60 14.49
CA LYS A 213 -2.96 -0.89 15.28
C LYS A 213 -2.92 -2.30 15.88
N ARG A 214 -4.02 -3.08 15.81
CA ARG A 214 -4.04 -4.47 16.29
C ARG A 214 -3.22 -5.41 15.44
N TYR A 215 -3.07 -5.11 14.14
CA TYR A 215 -2.28 -5.93 13.22
C TYR A 215 -0.79 -5.56 13.32
N PHE A 216 0.05 -6.58 13.47
CA PHE A 216 1.49 -6.39 13.38
C PHE A 216 1.94 -6.43 11.91
N MET A 217 1.50 -7.46 11.19
CA MET A 217 1.79 -7.67 9.78
C MET A 217 0.74 -8.58 9.17
N TYR A 218 0.40 -8.35 7.89
CA TYR A 218 -0.70 -8.99 7.16
C TYR A 218 -2.08 -8.59 7.69
N MET A 219 -3.08 -8.61 6.85
CA MET A 219 -4.47 -8.24 7.12
C MET A 219 -4.72 -6.75 7.46
N GLU A 220 -3.69 -5.96 7.74
CA GLU A 220 -3.81 -4.50 7.92
C GLU A 220 -4.27 -3.81 6.64
N ASP A 221 -3.77 -4.26 5.49
CA ASP A 221 -4.14 -3.79 4.15
C ASP A 221 -5.55 -4.25 3.76
N VAL A 222 -5.93 -5.47 4.11
CA VAL A 222 -7.30 -6.00 3.94
C VAL A 222 -8.30 -5.16 4.74
N ASP A 223 -7.97 -4.90 6.00
CA ASP A 223 -8.81 -4.11 6.90
C ASP A 223 -8.96 -2.67 6.42
N LEU A 224 -7.84 -2.04 6.03
CA LEU A 224 -7.86 -0.67 5.50
C LEU A 224 -8.64 -0.62 4.17
N SER A 225 -8.35 -1.51 3.21
CA SER A 225 -9.09 -1.58 1.95
C SER A 225 -10.59 -1.74 2.17
N ARG A 226 -11.01 -2.61 3.11
CA ARG A 226 -12.41 -2.81 3.43
C ARG A 226 -13.07 -1.55 3.99
N ARG A 227 -12.41 -0.81 4.90
CA ARG A 227 -12.92 0.46 5.42
C ARG A 227 -12.97 1.54 4.36
N MET A 228 -11.95 1.61 3.50
CA MET A 228 -11.88 2.55 2.39
C MET A 228 -12.87 2.25 1.26
N PHE A 229 -13.42 1.02 1.18
CA PHE A 229 -14.33 0.60 0.12
C PHE A 229 -15.62 1.43 0.04
N LYS A 230 -16.05 2.03 1.12
CA LYS A 230 -17.20 2.97 1.13
C LYS A 230 -16.99 4.21 0.23
N TYR A 231 -15.72 4.57 -0.04
CA TYR A 231 -15.33 5.61 -0.99
C TYR A 231 -15.01 5.06 -2.39
N THR A 232 -15.16 3.77 -2.59
CA THR A 232 -14.88 3.02 -3.83
C THR A 232 -13.38 2.86 -4.13
N ASN A 233 -12.83 1.70 -3.82
CA ASN A 233 -11.48 1.34 -4.26
C ASN A 233 -11.47 0.95 -5.74
N ARG A 234 -10.40 1.33 -6.46
CA ARG A 234 -10.29 1.10 -7.91
C ARG A 234 -8.91 0.56 -8.29
N TYR A 235 -8.91 -0.39 -9.19
CA TYR A 235 -7.76 -0.80 -9.97
C TYR A 235 -7.74 0.01 -11.27
N ILE A 236 -6.58 0.52 -11.66
CA ILE A 236 -6.36 1.32 -12.88
C ILE A 236 -5.47 0.52 -13.84
N ALA A 237 -6.05 0.07 -14.95
CA ALA A 237 -5.43 -0.90 -15.83
C ALA A 237 -4.32 -0.33 -16.73
N ASN A 238 -4.41 0.95 -17.09
CA ASN A 238 -3.52 1.62 -18.04
C ASN A 238 -2.26 2.23 -17.39
N ILE A 239 -2.15 2.18 -16.07
CA ILE A 239 -0.95 2.59 -15.32
C ILE A 239 -0.31 1.34 -14.75
N GLU A 240 0.99 1.16 -14.97
CA GLU A 240 1.72 -0.04 -14.53
C GLU A 240 2.89 0.32 -13.63
N VAL A 241 3.08 -0.47 -12.58
CA VAL A 241 4.25 -0.46 -11.72
C VAL A 241 4.76 -1.89 -11.54
N PHE A 242 6.05 -2.02 -11.25
CA PHE A 242 6.66 -3.33 -11.07
C PHE A 242 6.97 -3.56 -9.59
N HIS A 243 6.77 -4.79 -9.15
CA HIS A 243 7.07 -5.19 -7.79
C HIS A 243 8.06 -6.34 -7.81
N ASP A 244 9.27 -6.08 -7.32
CA ASP A 244 10.35 -7.09 -7.24
C ASP A 244 10.15 -7.98 -6.02
N PHE A 245 8.99 -8.67 -6.00
CA PHE A 245 8.57 -9.48 -4.86
C PHE A 245 9.52 -10.64 -4.58
N LYS A 246 10.47 -10.43 -3.68
CA LYS A 246 11.29 -11.51 -3.13
C LYS A 246 10.42 -12.33 -2.17
N LYS A 247 10.00 -13.54 -2.59
CA LYS A 247 9.15 -14.49 -1.80
C LYS A 247 9.78 -14.95 -0.46
N GLU A 248 10.54 -14.11 0.22
CA GLU A 248 11.25 -14.47 1.46
C GLU A 248 10.32 -14.63 2.66
N SER A 249 9.20 -13.88 2.69
CA SER A 249 8.24 -13.89 3.80
C SER A 249 7.53 -15.25 4.01
N HIS A 250 7.43 -16.08 2.98
CA HIS A 250 6.74 -17.38 3.08
C HIS A 250 7.54 -18.50 3.78
N LYS A 251 8.83 -18.29 4.05
CA LYS A 251 9.71 -19.33 4.62
C LYS A 251 9.86 -19.27 6.14
N SER A 252 9.49 -18.16 6.79
CA SER A 252 9.64 -17.99 8.23
C SER A 252 8.44 -18.49 9.02
N LYS A 253 8.66 -19.38 10.00
CA LYS A 253 7.62 -19.81 10.97
C LYS A 253 7.04 -18.62 11.75
N LYS A 254 7.88 -17.62 12.09
CA LYS A 254 7.49 -16.39 12.78
C LYS A 254 6.48 -15.59 11.96
N MET A 255 6.75 -15.41 10.66
CA MET A 255 5.85 -14.69 9.74
C MET A 255 4.53 -15.45 9.52
N THR A 256 4.59 -16.78 9.45
CA THR A 256 3.37 -17.60 9.38
C THR A 256 2.49 -17.42 10.62
N LEU A 257 3.07 -17.42 11.82
CA LEU A 257 2.33 -17.19 13.06
C LEU A 257 1.74 -15.78 13.14
N ALA A 258 2.49 -14.77 12.69
CA ALA A 258 2.00 -13.40 12.59
C ALA A 258 0.77 -13.31 11.66
N HIS A 259 0.84 -13.92 10.47
CA HIS A 259 -0.29 -13.97 9.53
C HIS A 259 -1.51 -14.68 10.14
N MET A 260 -1.33 -15.83 10.78
CA MET A 260 -2.44 -16.54 11.44
C MET A 260 -3.07 -15.70 12.56
N LYS A 261 -2.25 -15.05 13.39
CA LYS A 261 -2.74 -14.15 14.45
C LYS A 261 -3.54 -12.98 13.86
N SER A 262 -3.02 -12.33 12.83
CA SER A 262 -3.71 -11.22 12.16
C SER A 262 -5.01 -11.69 11.48
N ALA A 263 -5.03 -12.88 10.87
CA ALA A 263 -6.24 -13.45 10.29
C ALA A 263 -7.33 -13.71 11.35
N VAL A 264 -6.95 -14.25 12.52
CA VAL A 264 -7.88 -14.43 13.65
C VAL A 264 -8.41 -13.07 14.12
N GLN A 265 -7.54 -12.06 14.28
CA GLN A 265 -7.96 -10.70 14.67
C GLN A 265 -8.91 -10.07 13.65
N TYR A 266 -8.67 -10.28 12.35
CA TYR A 266 -9.54 -9.80 11.28
C TYR A 266 -10.93 -10.44 11.36
N PHE A 267 -11.01 -11.77 11.46
CA PHE A 267 -12.31 -12.44 11.55
C PHE A 267 -13.03 -12.17 12.87
N ASN A 268 -12.32 -11.93 13.97
CA ASN A 268 -12.93 -11.49 15.23
C ASN A 268 -13.53 -10.07 15.11
N LYS A 269 -12.95 -9.21 14.29
CA LYS A 269 -13.48 -7.87 14.02
C LYS A 269 -14.68 -7.89 13.07
N TRP A 270 -14.59 -8.63 11.97
CA TRP A 270 -15.51 -8.54 10.84
C TRP A 270 -16.50 -9.72 10.75
N GLY A 271 -16.28 -10.78 11.49
CA GLY A 271 -17.08 -12.00 11.48
C GLY A 271 -16.45 -13.14 10.69
N TRP A 272 -16.53 -14.33 11.26
CA TRP A 272 -15.99 -15.57 10.68
C TRP A 272 -16.85 -16.09 9.54
N ILE A 273 -18.12 -16.40 9.82
CA ILE A 273 -19.04 -17.06 8.89
C ILE A 273 -20.18 -16.13 8.48
N PHE A 274 -20.74 -15.38 9.43
CA PHE A 274 -21.95 -14.58 9.25
C PHE A 274 -21.68 -13.11 8.89
N ASP A 275 -20.63 -12.84 8.12
CA ASP A 275 -20.33 -11.51 7.58
C ASP A 275 -21.19 -11.24 6.34
N LYS A 276 -22.35 -10.60 6.55
CA LYS A 276 -23.32 -10.28 5.50
C LYS A 276 -22.76 -9.28 4.49
N GLU A 277 -21.99 -8.30 4.95
CA GLU A 277 -21.39 -7.27 4.11
C GLU A 277 -20.37 -7.88 3.15
N ARG A 278 -19.43 -8.70 3.65
CA ARG A 278 -18.48 -9.44 2.82
C ARG A 278 -19.18 -10.29 1.76
N LYS A 279 -20.23 -11.03 2.15
CA LYS A 279 -20.98 -11.86 1.22
C LYS A 279 -21.64 -11.03 0.11
N LYS A 280 -22.24 -9.89 0.47
CA LYS A 280 -22.88 -8.97 -0.46
C LYS A 280 -21.84 -8.40 -1.43
N ILE A 281 -20.77 -7.78 -0.92
CA ILE A 281 -19.71 -7.16 -1.72
C ILE A 281 -19.10 -8.18 -2.68
N ASN A 282 -18.66 -9.33 -2.17
CA ASN A 282 -18.03 -10.35 -3.02
C ASN A 282 -18.96 -10.85 -4.13
N LYS A 283 -20.25 -11.07 -3.82
CA LYS A 283 -21.24 -11.48 -4.82
C LYS A 283 -21.44 -10.42 -5.91
N GLU A 284 -21.58 -9.15 -5.52
CA GLU A 284 -21.75 -8.03 -6.46
C GLU A 284 -20.54 -7.90 -7.39
N MET A 285 -19.31 -8.05 -6.87
CA MET A 285 -18.11 -7.97 -7.67
C MET A 285 -17.98 -9.13 -8.66
N VAL A 286 -18.30 -10.35 -8.24
CA VAL A 286 -18.31 -11.52 -9.15
C VAL A 286 -19.38 -11.36 -10.23
N GLN A 287 -20.58 -10.89 -9.88
CA GLN A 287 -21.64 -10.64 -10.87
C GLN A 287 -21.27 -9.54 -11.86
N LYS A 288 -20.57 -8.49 -11.40
CA LYS A 288 -20.21 -7.35 -12.23
C LYS A 288 -19.11 -7.64 -13.25
N TYR A 289 -18.13 -8.46 -12.88
CA TYR A 289 -16.91 -8.66 -13.66
C TYR A 289 -16.67 -10.12 -14.07
N GLY A 290 -17.48 -11.04 -13.61
CA GLY A 290 -17.29 -12.48 -13.83
C GLY A 290 -17.87 -13.05 -15.13
N GLY A 291 -18.44 -12.23 -16.02
CA GLY A 291 -18.88 -12.57 -17.38
C GLY A 291 -20.15 -13.35 -17.42
#